data_9a8c94a181b60c56a700e918f411f9b8
#
_entry.id   9a8c94a181b60c56a700e918f411f9b8
#
_cell.length_a   1.000
_cell.length_b   1.000
_cell.length_c   1.000
_cell.angle_alpha   90.00
_cell.angle_beta   90.00
_cell.angle_gamma   90.00
#
_symmetry.space_group_name_H-M   'P 1'
#
loop_
_entity.id
_entity.type
_entity.pdbx_description
1 polymer ?
#
loop_
_entity_poly.entity_id
_entity_poly.type
_entity_poly.pdbx_seq_one_letter_code
_entity_poly.pdbx_strand_id
1 'polypeptide(L)'
;MQLADFDYHLPEERIAQEALADRAGARMLVVHREEGRWEDRVFGDLPEYLRPGDCLVVNDSRVFPARLFGHRGGIHALPIGKNNPKRREHLSGAVEVLLLRSVSPDGRDWQALVRPGRKLPVGERIAFDEGLEGEIVGRGEFGERTVRFHGSEDLYATFERIGHVPLPP
;
A
#
# COMPACT_ATOMS: atom_id res chain seq x y z
N MET A 1 -12.12 -30.81 -6.06
CA MET A 1 -11.94 -29.38 -6.38
C MET A 1 -10.46 -29.15 -6.57
N GLN A 2 -10.01 -28.79 -7.77
CA GLN A 2 -8.62 -28.53 -8.11
C GLN A 2 -8.44 -27.02 -8.34
N LEU A 3 -7.21 -26.54 -8.25
CA LEU A 3 -6.91 -25.10 -8.47
C LEU A 3 -7.34 -24.65 -9.87
N ALA A 4 -7.21 -25.53 -10.86
CA ALA A 4 -7.64 -25.29 -12.24
C ALA A 4 -9.16 -25.04 -12.38
N ASP A 5 -9.99 -25.51 -11.43
CA ASP A 5 -11.43 -25.27 -11.44
C ASP A 5 -11.79 -23.78 -11.20
N PHE A 6 -10.79 -22.98 -10.73
CA PHE A 6 -10.91 -21.56 -10.47
C PHE A 6 -10.16 -20.68 -11.49
N ASP A 7 -9.54 -21.31 -12.50
CA ASP A 7 -8.83 -20.58 -13.55
C ASP A 7 -9.81 -20.13 -14.63
N TYR A 8 -9.87 -18.82 -14.86
CA TYR A 8 -10.72 -18.22 -15.88
C TYR A 8 -10.09 -16.94 -16.44
N HIS A 9 -10.45 -16.60 -17.66
CA HIS A 9 -10.01 -15.35 -18.27
C HIS A 9 -10.76 -14.17 -17.65
N LEU A 10 -10.05 -13.27 -16.96
CA LEU A 10 -10.56 -12.01 -16.45
C LEU A 10 -10.08 -10.87 -17.36
N PRO A 11 -10.97 -10.27 -18.19
CA PRO A 11 -10.63 -9.11 -19.00
C PRO A 11 -10.25 -7.90 -18.12
N GLU A 12 -9.22 -7.14 -18.51
CA GLU A 12 -8.73 -5.99 -17.72
C GLU A 12 -9.80 -4.91 -17.53
N GLU A 13 -10.69 -4.71 -18.52
CA GLU A 13 -11.79 -3.75 -18.43
C GLU A 13 -12.86 -4.12 -17.39
N ARG A 14 -12.81 -5.34 -16.84
CA ARG A 14 -13.69 -5.77 -15.75
C ARG A 14 -13.13 -5.46 -14.38
N ILE A 15 -11.90 -5.00 -14.31
CA ILE A 15 -11.24 -4.60 -13.07
C ILE A 15 -11.49 -3.11 -12.86
N ALA A 16 -12.28 -2.77 -11.85
CA ALA A 16 -12.61 -1.37 -11.54
C ALA A 16 -11.33 -0.61 -11.15
N GLN A 17 -11.10 0.54 -11.80
CA GLN A 17 -9.96 1.41 -11.52
C GLN A 17 -10.33 2.58 -10.61
N GLU A 18 -11.61 2.90 -10.51
CA GLU A 18 -12.14 4.00 -9.70
C GLU A 18 -13.28 3.51 -8.81
N ALA A 19 -13.39 4.07 -7.62
CA ALA A 19 -14.52 3.83 -6.74
C ALA A 19 -15.76 4.57 -7.26
N LEU A 20 -16.94 3.98 -7.07
CA LEU A 20 -18.20 4.68 -7.35
C LEU A 20 -18.36 5.86 -6.39
N ALA A 21 -18.89 6.99 -6.89
CA ALA A 21 -19.21 8.15 -6.07
C ALA A 21 -20.26 7.81 -4.99
N ASP A 22 -21.28 7.02 -5.39
CA ASP A 22 -22.22 6.41 -4.46
C ASP A 22 -21.83 4.95 -4.22
N ARG A 23 -21.37 4.65 -3.00
CA ARG A 23 -20.99 3.28 -2.59
C ARG A 23 -22.16 2.31 -2.58
N ALA A 24 -23.38 2.80 -2.31
CA ALA A 24 -24.59 1.96 -2.30
C ALA A 24 -24.95 1.47 -3.71
N GLY A 25 -24.52 2.17 -4.75
CA GLY A 25 -24.68 1.78 -6.15
C GLY A 25 -23.76 0.65 -6.62
N ALA A 26 -22.85 0.15 -5.77
CA ALA A 26 -21.98 -0.98 -6.12
C ALA A 26 -22.81 -2.22 -6.47
N ARG A 27 -22.39 -2.94 -7.52
CA ARG A 27 -23.05 -4.19 -7.93
C ARG A 27 -22.90 -5.25 -6.86
N MET A 28 -23.97 -5.97 -6.61
CA MET A 28 -24.05 -7.08 -5.65
C MET A 28 -24.57 -8.33 -6.36
N LEU A 29 -23.87 -9.44 -6.21
CA LEU A 29 -24.33 -10.75 -6.68
C LEU A 29 -24.98 -11.51 -5.52
N VAL A 30 -26.24 -11.82 -5.65
CA VAL A 30 -26.98 -12.64 -4.68
C VAL A 30 -27.02 -14.08 -5.16
N VAL A 31 -26.55 -15.02 -4.34
CA VAL A 31 -26.48 -16.44 -4.66
C VAL A 31 -27.45 -17.22 -3.75
N HIS A 32 -28.46 -17.84 -4.38
CA HIS A 32 -29.41 -18.73 -3.72
C HIS A 32 -28.91 -20.17 -3.81
N ARG A 33 -28.18 -20.60 -2.77
CA ARG A 33 -27.48 -21.90 -2.78
C ARG A 33 -28.39 -23.11 -2.95
N GLU A 34 -29.56 -23.10 -2.30
CA GLU A 34 -30.49 -24.21 -2.35
C GLU A 34 -31.13 -24.36 -3.73
N GLU A 35 -31.39 -23.24 -4.40
CA GLU A 35 -32.02 -23.18 -5.70
C GLU A 35 -31.01 -23.24 -6.86
N GLY A 36 -29.70 -23.10 -6.58
CA GLY A 36 -28.64 -23.08 -7.59
C GLY A 36 -28.74 -21.91 -8.57
N ARG A 37 -29.40 -20.81 -8.17
CA ARG A 37 -29.55 -19.60 -8.99
C ARG A 37 -28.85 -18.40 -8.37
N TRP A 38 -28.61 -17.39 -9.19
CA TRP A 38 -28.09 -16.09 -8.76
C TRP A 38 -28.87 -14.95 -9.43
N GLU A 39 -28.75 -13.77 -8.87
CA GLU A 39 -29.32 -12.54 -9.43
C GLU A 39 -28.38 -11.36 -9.19
N ASP A 40 -28.39 -10.44 -10.15
CA ASP A 40 -27.66 -9.18 -10.06
C ASP A 40 -28.51 -8.13 -9.35
N ARG A 41 -27.92 -7.48 -8.34
CA ARG A 41 -28.52 -6.42 -7.52
C ARG A 41 -27.55 -5.28 -7.32
N VAL A 42 -27.96 -4.26 -6.59
CA VAL A 42 -27.08 -3.21 -6.08
C VAL A 42 -26.91 -3.36 -4.56
N PHE A 43 -25.78 -2.90 -4.04
CA PHE A 43 -25.49 -3.06 -2.62
C PHE A 43 -26.52 -2.36 -1.71
N GLY A 44 -27.15 -1.29 -2.21
CA GLY A 44 -28.26 -0.62 -1.52
C GLY A 44 -29.44 -1.52 -1.21
N ASP A 45 -29.63 -2.64 -1.94
CA ASP A 45 -30.70 -3.61 -1.72
C ASP A 45 -30.37 -4.59 -0.57
N LEU A 46 -29.15 -4.58 -0.01
CA LEU A 46 -28.75 -5.51 1.05
C LEU A 46 -29.75 -5.60 2.22
N PRO A 47 -30.38 -4.51 2.69
CA PRO A 47 -31.38 -4.59 3.76
C PRO A 47 -32.58 -5.51 3.46
N GLU A 48 -32.93 -5.72 2.19
CA GLU A 48 -34.02 -6.60 1.79
C GLU A 48 -33.74 -8.08 2.07
N TYR A 49 -32.47 -8.42 2.21
CA TYR A 49 -31.97 -9.78 2.48
C TYR A 49 -31.76 -10.07 3.97
N LEU A 50 -31.87 -9.04 4.83
CA LEU A 50 -31.68 -9.15 6.27
C LEU A 50 -33.01 -9.29 7.00
N ARG A 51 -33.06 -10.12 8.05
CA ARG A 51 -34.24 -10.40 8.85
C ARG A 51 -34.01 -9.98 10.30
N PRO A 52 -35.07 -9.66 11.04
CA PRO A 52 -34.96 -9.46 12.49
C PRO A 52 -34.29 -10.67 13.15
N GLY A 53 -33.23 -10.43 13.90
CA GLY A 53 -32.39 -11.46 14.54
C GLY A 53 -31.11 -11.83 13.78
N ASP A 54 -30.94 -11.40 12.54
CA ASP A 54 -29.67 -11.54 11.85
C ASP A 54 -28.59 -10.64 12.49
N CYS A 55 -27.35 -11.11 12.48
CA CYS A 55 -26.19 -10.36 12.95
C CYS A 55 -25.28 -10.04 11.77
N LEU A 56 -25.20 -8.76 11.39
CA LEU A 56 -24.28 -8.29 10.35
C LEU A 56 -22.95 -7.91 10.99
N VAL A 57 -21.91 -8.70 10.71
CA VAL A 57 -20.54 -8.39 11.14
C VAL A 57 -19.86 -7.58 10.06
N VAL A 58 -19.44 -6.37 10.41
CA VAL A 58 -18.72 -5.47 9.50
C VAL A 58 -17.32 -5.18 10.01
N ASN A 59 -16.40 -4.89 9.08
CA ASN A 59 -15.09 -4.37 9.42
C ASN A 59 -15.14 -2.84 9.29
N ASP A 60 -14.93 -2.14 10.40
CA ASP A 60 -14.85 -0.68 10.48
C ASP A 60 -13.41 -0.17 10.63
N SER A 61 -12.42 -1.07 10.48
CA SER A 61 -11.02 -0.71 10.53
C SER A 61 -10.67 0.26 9.39
N ARG A 62 -10.00 1.35 9.74
CA ARG A 62 -9.44 2.27 8.75
C ARG A 62 -8.15 1.69 8.19
N VAL A 63 -8.05 1.61 6.87
CA VAL A 63 -6.81 1.19 6.22
C VAL A 63 -5.77 2.30 6.37
N PHE A 64 -4.64 1.96 6.99
CA PHE A 64 -3.51 2.87 7.12
C PHE A 64 -2.84 3.09 5.76
N PRO A 65 -2.55 4.35 5.34
CA PRO A 65 -1.88 4.64 4.08
C PRO A 65 -0.38 4.33 4.16
N ALA A 66 -0.07 3.05 4.21
CA ALA A 66 1.26 2.52 4.51
C ALA A 66 2.27 2.64 3.37
N ARG A 67 1.86 3.05 2.17
CA ARG A 67 2.72 3.16 1.00
C ARG A 67 3.19 4.60 0.81
N LEU A 68 4.50 4.82 0.95
CA LEU A 68 5.13 6.12 0.78
C LEU A 68 5.97 6.13 -0.49
N PHE A 69 5.91 7.23 -1.23
CA PHE A 69 6.77 7.48 -2.38
C PHE A 69 7.75 8.59 -2.05
N GLY A 70 9.03 8.36 -2.35
CA GLY A 70 10.09 9.30 -2.09
C GLY A 70 11.20 9.22 -3.13
N HIS A 71 12.26 9.96 -2.89
CA HIS A 71 13.44 9.99 -3.76
C HIS A 71 14.71 9.77 -2.94
N ARG A 72 15.68 9.09 -3.52
CA ARG A 72 16.98 8.89 -2.86
C ARG A 72 17.68 10.22 -2.63
N GLY A 73 18.17 10.45 -1.40
CA GLY A 73 18.95 11.61 -1.02
C GLY A 73 20.38 11.62 -1.58
N GLY A 74 20.86 10.47 -2.06
CA GLY A 74 22.14 10.36 -2.77
C GLY A 74 23.39 10.44 -1.89
N ILE A 75 23.26 10.37 -0.57
CA ILE A 75 24.38 10.56 0.38
C ILE A 75 25.41 9.43 0.28
N HIS A 76 24.96 8.21 0.01
CA HIS A 76 25.80 7.02 -0.17
C HIS A 76 25.81 6.47 -1.60
N ALA A 77 25.26 7.21 -2.57
CA ALA A 77 25.46 6.87 -3.95
C ALA A 77 26.96 6.87 -4.21
N LEU A 78 27.53 5.74 -4.62
CA LEU A 78 28.91 5.68 -5.12
C LEU A 78 29.11 6.86 -6.06
N PRO A 79 30.25 7.58 -5.95
CA PRO A 79 30.49 8.75 -6.76
C PRO A 79 30.48 8.35 -8.24
N ILE A 80 29.34 8.44 -8.86
CA ILE A 80 29.26 8.35 -10.31
C ILE A 80 29.95 9.59 -10.81
N GLY A 81 31.01 9.42 -11.62
CA GLY A 81 31.79 10.50 -12.15
C GLY A 81 30.95 11.66 -12.66
N LYS A 82 31.39 12.90 -12.43
CA LYS A 82 30.62 14.13 -12.72
C LYS A 82 30.01 14.17 -14.13
N ASN A 83 30.58 13.43 -15.07
CA ASN A 83 30.19 13.40 -16.49
C ASN A 83 29.35 12.19 -16.91
N ASN A 84 28.87 11.37 -15.96
CA ASN A 84 28.04 10.24 -16.31
C ASN A 84 26.59 10.72 -16.56
N PRO A 85 26.03 10.55 -17.77
CA PRO A 85 24.66 11.00 -18.10
C PRO A 85 23.58 10.32 -17.23
N LYS A 86 23.85 9.13 -16.69
CA LYS A 86 22.93 8.41 -15.78
C LYS A 86 22.97 8.93 -14.34
N ARG A 87 23.78 9.94 -14.03
CA ARG A 87 23.88 10.47 -12.66
C ARG A 87 22.55 11.02 -12.15
N ARG A 88 21.80 11.75 -12.99
CA ARG A 88 20.47 12.29 -12.62
C ARG A 88 19.48 11.18 -12.34
N GLU A 89 19.39 10.16 -13.19
CA GLU A 89 18.53 9.00 -12.98
C GLU A 89 18.91 8.21 -11.73
N HIS A 90 20.20 8.13 -11.42
CA HIS A 90 20.71 7.43 -10.26
C HIS A 90 20.38 8.16 -8.94
N LEU A 91 20.46 9.49 -8.94
CA LEU A 91 20.18 10.35 -7.77
C LEU A 91 18.69 10.68 -7.62
N SER A 92 17.94 10.70 -8.71
CA SER A 92 16.49 11.00 -8.72
C SER A 92 15.60 9.76 -8.75
N GLY A 93 16.19 8.58 -8.49
CA GLY A 93 15.43 7.33 -8.53
C GLY A 93 14.29 7.33 -7.52
N ALA A 94 13.08 7.17 -8.01
CA ALA A 94 11.91 6.99 -7.18
C ALA A 94 12.08 5.77 -6.24
N VAL A 95 11.66 5.92 -5.02
CA VAL A 95 11.67 4.90 -3.96
C VAL A 95 10.26 4.71 -3.46
N GLU A 96 9.85 3.47 -3.39
CA GLU A 96 8.63 3.06 -2.71
C GLU A 96 9.00 2.42 -1.37
N VAL A 97 8.34 2.86 -0.31
CA VAL A 97 8.47 2.33 1.05
C VAL A 97 7.09 1.88 1.51
N LEU A 98 6.92 0.59 1.74
CA LEU A 98 5.71 0.02 2.31
C LEU A 98 5.95 -0.26 3.80
N LEU A 99 5.32 0.52 4.65
CA LEU A 99 5.40 0.39 6.10
C LEU A 99 4.70 -0.88 6.56
N LEU A 100 5.35 -1.67 7.42
CA LEU A 100 4.79 -2.89 8.00
C LEU A 100 4.39 -2.69 9.46
N ARG A 101 5.33 -2.23 10.29
CA ARG A 101 5.10 -1.98 11.72
C ARG A 101 6.15 -1.05 12.29
N SER A 102 5.78 -0.29 13.32
CA SER A 102 6.73 0.44 14.17
C SER A 102 7.51 -0.56 15.04
N VAL A 103 8.83 -0.34 15.18
CA VAL A 103 9.73 -1.23 15.93
C VAL A 103 10.50 -0.51 17.03
N SER A 104 10.29 0.79 17.22
CA SER A 104 10.88 1.57 18.30
C SER A 104 9.82 2.17 19.22
N PRO A 105 10.13 2.36 20.52
CA PRO A 105 9.19 2.96 21.48
C PRO A 105 8.79 4.41 21.14
N ASP A 106 9.68 5.15 20.46
CA ASP A 106 9.44 6.52 20.03
C ASP A 106 8.65 6.62 18.72
N GLY A 107 8.28 5.45 18.14
CA GLY A 107 7.53 5.36 16.89
C GLY A 107 8.28 5.79 15.63
N ARG A 108 9.59 6.08 15.73
CA ARG A 108 10.38 6.60 14.60
C ARG A 108 11.00 5.54 13.71
N ASP A 109 11.27 4.35 14.23
CA ASP A 109 11.82 3.24 13.47
C ASP A 109 10.69 2.31 13.00
N TRP A 110 10.68 2.06 11.70
CA TRP A 110 9.67 1.24 11.07
C TRP A 110 10.30 0.11 10.27
N GLN A 111 9.80 -1.09 10.45
CA GLN A 111 10.05 -2.18 9.53
C GLN A 111 9.24 -1.93 8.27
N ALA A 112 9.88 -2.01 7.12
CA ALA A 112 9.29 -1.68 5.83
C ALA A 112 9.85 -2.55 4.70
N LEU A 113 9.06 -2.77 3.66
CA LEU A 113 9.55 -3.24 2.36
C LEU A 113 9.92 -2.03 1.52
N VAL A 114 11.05 -2.08 0.82
CA VAL A 114 11.52 -0.96 0.01
C VAL A 114 11.80 -1.39 -1.43
N ARG A 115 11.46 -0.54 -2.38
CA ARG A 115 11.72 -0.76 -3.80
C ARG A 115 12.37 0.48 -4.42
N PRO A 116 13.51 0.34 -5.10
CA PRO A 116 14.33 -0.84 -5.35
C PRO A 116 15.26 -1.18 -4.18
N GLY A 117 15.07 -2.36 -3.55
CA GLY A 117 15.79 -2.75 -2.33
C GLY A 117 17.32 -2.85 -2.48
N ARG A 118 17.83 -3.23 -3.67
CA ARG A 118 19.28 -3.34 -3.93
C ARG A 118 20.01 -2.00 -3.92
N LYS A 119 19.30 -0.90 -4.19
CA LYS A 119 19.87 0.46 -4.29
C LYS A 119 19.78 1.24 -2.98
N LEU A 120 19.27 0.64 -1.90
CA LEU A 120 19.05 1.26 -0.61
C LEU A 120 19.86 0.53 0.47
N PRO A 121 21.19 0.80 0.57
CA PRO A 121 22.03 0.27 1.64
C PRO A 121 21.71 0.96 2.97
N VAL A 122 22.19 0.38 4.08
CA VAL A 122 22.17 1.05 5.39
C VAL A 122 22.92 2.37 5.30
N GLY A 123 22.36 3.43 5.90
CA GLY A 123 22.82 4.80 5.84
C GLY A 123 22.31 5.60 4.63
N GLU A 124 21.58 4.98 3.69
CA GLU A 124 20.96 5.73 2.59
C GLU A 124 19.76 6.54 3.10
N ARG A 125 19.63 7.76 2.59
CA ARG A 125 18.51 8.66 2.91
C ARG A 125 17.49 8.72 1.78
N ILE A 126 16.24 8.89 2.18
CA ILE A 126 15.08 8.99 1.29
C ILE A 126 14.37 10.29 1.67
N ALA A 127 14.20 11.19 0.72
CA ALA A 127 13.39 12.37 0.90
C ALA A 127 11.95 12.08 0.44
N PHE A 128 10.99 12.39 1.28
CA PHE A 128 9.54 12.32 1.00
C PHE A 128 8.96 13.73 0.91
N ASP A 129 7.67 13.80 0.63
CA ASP A 129 6.94 15.06 0.64
C ASP A 129 6.84 15.66 2.06
N GLU A 130 6.48 16.93 2.15
CA GLU A 130 6.32 17.69 3.39
C GLU A 130 7.58 17.71 4.29
N GLY A 131 8.77 17.52 3.71
CA GLY A 131 10.03 17.55 4.45
C GLY A 131 10.29 16.34 5.33
N LEU A 132 9.51 15.25 5.17
CA LEU A 132 9.77 13.99 5.82
C LEU A 132 11.02 13.34 5.21
N GLU A 133 11.93 12.88 6.04
CA GLU A 133 13.11 12.12 5.64
C GLU A 133 13.10 10.73 6.28
N GLY A 134 13.54 9.73 5.54
CA GLY A 134 13.78 8.38 6.03
C GLY A 134 15.25 7.98 5.87
N GLU A 135 15.84 7.37 6.87
CA GLU A 135 17.17 6.79 6.82
C GLU A 135 17.09 5.27 6.95
N ILE A 136 17.75 4.53 6.08
CA ILE A 136 17.86 3.08 6.20
C ILE A 136 18.86 2.77 7.32
N VAL A 137 18.37 2.35 8.48
CA VAL A 137 19.20 2.04 9.66
C VAL A 137 19.46 0.54 9.85
N GLY A 138 18.70 -0.32 9.16
CA GLY A 138 18.86 -1.76 9.27
C GLY A 138 18.35 -2.55 8.08
N ARG A 139 18.73 -3.83 8.03
CA ARG A 139 18.24 -4.81 7.05
C ARG A 139 17.63 -5.98 7.79
N GLY A 140 16.45 -6.39 7.35
CA GLY A 140 15.76 -7.60 7.78
C GLY A 140 15.87 -8.72 6.74
N GLU A 141 15.13 -9.78 6.99
CA GLU A 141 14.97 -10.91 6.06
C GLU A 141 14.07 -10.53 4.88
N PHE A 142 14.09 -11.33 3.80
CA PHE A 142 13.21 -11.19 2.63
C PHE A 142 13.16 -9.79 1.99
N GLY A 143 14.22 -8.99 2.14
CA GLY A 143 14.30 -7.65 1.55
C GLY A 143 13.77 -6.52 2.44
N GLU A 144 13.36 -6.82 3.65
CA GLU A 144 12.94 -5.83 4.64
C GLU A 144 14.07 -4.85 5.00
N ARG A 145 13.67 -3.66 5.42
CA ARG A 145 14.53 -2.62 5.94
C ARG A 145 13.95 -2.05 7.22
N THR A 146 14.82 -1.57 8.08
CA THR A 146 14.42 -0.65 9.15
C THR A 146 14.67 0.76 8.67
N VAL A 147 13.62 1.56 8.62
CA VAL A 147 13.65 2.98 8.21
C VAL A 147 13.39 3.83 9.43
N ARG A 148 14.33 4.72 9.74
CA ARG A 148 14.17 5.76 10.77
C ARG A 148 13.68 7.04 10.13
N PHE A 149 12.56 7.58 10.62
CA PHE A 149 11.97 8.80 10.11
C PHE A 149 12.35 10.04 10.92
N HIS A 150 12.58 11.15 10.20
CA HIS A 150 12.93 12.47 10.72
C HIS A 150 12.08 13.54 10.03
N GLY A 151 12.06 14.76 10.61
CA GLY A 151 11.41 15.91 9.96
C GLY A 151 9.93 16.07 10.25
N SER A 152 9.37 15.23 11.13
CA SER A 152 7.97 15.37 11.60
C SER A 152 7.87 15.17 13.10
N GLU A 153 7.02 15.95 13.76
CA GLU A 153 6.66 15.77 15.19
C GLU A 153 5.63 14.63 15.33
N ASP A 154 4.63 14.59 14.42
CA ASP A 154 3.60 13.56 14.37
C ASP A 154 3.72 12.77 13.04
N LEU A 155 4.40 11.63 13.12
CA LEU A 155 4.61 10.75 11.97
C LEU A 155 3.31 10.16 11.44
N TYR A 156 2.39 9.77 12.33
CA TYR A 156 1.13 9.18 11.89
C TYR A 156 0.29 10.17 11.10
N ALA A 157 0.16 11.41 11.59
CA ALA A 157 -0.54 12.46 10.87
C ALA A 157 0.15 12.79 9.52
N THR A 158 1.48 12.74 9.46
CA THR A 158 2.22 12.93 8.21
C THR A 158 1.97 11.78 7.24
N PHE A 159 2.04 10.53 7.69
CA PHE A 159 1.73 9.38 6.85
C PHE A 159 0.30 9.40 6.31
N GLU A 160 -0.66 9.88 7.09
CA GLU A 160 -2.05 10.03 6.64
C GLU A 160 -2.18 11.03 5.49
N ARG A 161 -1.33 12.06 5.42
CA ARG A 161 -1.37 13.08 4.36
C ARG A 161 -0.62 12.69 3.11
N ILE A 162 0.60 12.14 3.25
CA ILE A 162 1.47 11.82 2.10
C ILE A 162 1.43 10.36 1.67
N GLY A 163 0.87 9.49 2.50
CA GLY A 163 0.81 8.05 2.24
C GLY A 163 -0.34 7.68 1.30
N HIS A 164 -0.19 6.51 0.70
CA HIS A 164 -1.17 5.90 -0.18
C HIS A 164 -1.65 4.57 0.40
N VAL A 165 -2.93 4.29 0.22
CA VAL A 165 -3.49 2.99 0.60
C VAL A 165 -2.86 1.91 -0.29
N PRO A 166 -2.24 0.87 0.30
CA PRO A 166 -1.71 -0.23 -0.49
C PRO A 166 -2.87 -1.04 -1.06
N LEU A 167 -3.12 -0.88 -2.35
CA LEU A 167 -4.06 -1.74 -3.06
C LEU A 167 -3.33 -3.02 -3.48
N PRO A 168 -4.01 -4.18 -3.48
CA PRO A 168 -3.48 -5.40 -4.09
C PRO A 168 -3.18 -5.15 -5.58
N PRO A 169 -2.17 -5.82 -6.13
CA PRO A 169 -1.86 -5.74 -7.56
C PRO A 169 -2.98 -6.31 -8.42
#